data_bf5a50b0c5bbf252e704f950800a5b5c
#
_entry.id   bf5a50b0c5bbf252e704f950800a5b5c
#
_cell.length_a   1.000
_cell.length_b   1.000
_cell.length_c   1.000
_cell.angle_alpha   90.00
_cell.angle_beta   90.00
_cell.angle_gamma   90.00
#
_symmetry.space_group_name_H-M   'P 1'
#
loop_
_entity.id
_entity.type
_entity.pdbx_description
1 polymer ?
#
loop_
_entity_poly.entity_id
_entity_poly.type
_entity_poly.pdbx_seq_one_letter_code
_entity_poly.pdbx_strand_id
1 'polypeptide(L)'
;MLGMQPIDRADPRPPNVQVAASIRAAILTGELQPGDKLQSGQELAGFFGVARQTVQTAINTLRGEGFVRGHAGSGVFVRDQVHLPAAADEENEPLAGVAAYLFEVGSLKHLPRAGWLRLGIRVPESVAEHSFRVGITGMVLASIEGADVGRTSALCLLHDSPETRISDITAISRAYVDTKPPETVAADQTAAMPEEAAKVFRDLIAEYEAGATLEAKVAKDADKLETLLQAVEYQAQGYDTSPWQDTSVTALRTEAGRQLARAIMAADPHSWWADFAASYHEIRAGARKRTRRQSHPDVQQHPDA
;
A
#
# COMPACT_ATOMS: atom_id res chain seq x y z
N MET A 1 34.26 -17.29 10.37
CA MET A 1 33.13 -16.35 10.46
C MET A 1 32.58 -16.25 9.07
N LEU A 2 31.58 -17.09 8.80
CA LEU A 2 31.00 -17.22 7.48
C LEU A 2 30.29 -15.89 7.13
N GLY A 3 30.62 -15.33 5.96
CA GLY A 3 29.92 -14.27 5.31
C GLY A 3 30.14 -12.83 5.73
N MET A 4 30.72 -12.59 6.88
CA MET A 4 31.03 -11.21 7.30
C MET A 4 32.33 -10.70 6.67
N GLN A 5 32.28 -9.47 6.14
CA GLN A 5 33.46 -8.81 5.58
C GLN A 5 34.16 -7.97 6.65
N PRO A 6 35.53 -7.99 6.71
CA PRO A 6 36.29 -7.07 7.57
C PRO A 6 35.96 -5.62 7.23
N ILE A 7 36.20 -4.70 8.20
CA ILE A 7 36.09 -3.27 7.92
C ILE A 7 37.18 -2.81 6.95
N ASP A 8 36.84 -1.92 6.02
CA ASP A 8 37.75 -1.23 5.17
C ASP A 8 38.17 0.11 5.82
N ARG A 9 39.45 0.29 6.12
CA ARG A 9 39.98 1.53 6.72
C ARG A 9 39.99 2.70 5.75
N ALA A 10 39.89 2.45 4.44
CA ALA A 10 39.79 3.48 3.41
C ALA A 10 38.32 3.96 3.21
N ASP A 11 37.33 3.21 3.71
CA ASP A 11 35.92 3.60 3.68
C ASP A 11 35.66 4.78 4.65
N PRO A 12 35.10 5.91 4.18
CA PRO A 12 34.84 7.08 5.01
C PRO A 12 33.80 6.86 6.09
N ARG A 13 33.02 5.77 6.04
CA ARG A 13 31.98 5.47 7.04
C ARG A 13 32.60 5.10 8.38
N PRO A 14 31.99 5.52 9.52
CA PRO A 14 32.43 5.14 10.83
C PRO A 14 32.52 3.60 11.01
N PRO A 15 33.50 3.08 11.78
CA PRO A 15 33.67 1.63 11.96
C PRO A 15 32.44 0.88 12.46
N ASN A 16 31.65 1.47 13.34
CA ASN A 16 30.40 0.86 13.84
C ASN A 16 29.35 0.72 12.70
N VAL A 17 29.31 1.63 11.76
CA VAL A 17 28.42 1.57 10.59
C VAL A 17 28.85 0.44 9.64
N GLN A 18 30.17 0.28 9.43
CA GLN A 18 30.70 -0.80 8.60
C GLN A 18 30.46 -2.17 9.25
N VAL A 19 30.66 -2.30 10.56
CA VAL A 19 30.37 -3.53 11.32
C VAL A 19 28.89 -3.89 11.21
N ALA A 20 27.99 -2.92 11.41
CA ALA A 20 26.57 -3.15 11.26
C ALA A 20 26.19 -3.56 9.83
N ALA A 21 26.79 -2.91 8.82
CA ALA A 21 26.55 -3.25 7.41
C ALA A 21 27.01 -4.66 7.07
N SER A 22 28.19 -5.10 7.58
CA SER A 22 28.71 -6.45 7.36
C SER A 22 27.82 -7.53 7.97
N ILE A 23 27.38 -7.35 9.21
CA ILE A 23 26.48 -8.31 9.87
C ILE A 23 25.12 -8.33 9.19
N ARG A 24 24.57 -7.16 8.82
CA ARG A 24 23.29 -7.06 8.08
C ARG A 24 23.39 -7.77 6.73
N ALA A 25 24.49 -7.59 5.99
CA ALA A 25 24.69 -8.29 4.73
C ALA A 25 24.67 -9.81 4.94
N ALA A 26 25.37 -10.35 5.94
CA ALA A 26 25.40 -11.78 6.23
C ALA A 26 23.99 -12.33 6.59
N ILE A 27 23.13 -11.53 7.23
CA ILE A 27 21.74 -11.91 7.50
C ILE A 27 20.93 -11.90 6.21
N LEU A 28 21.05 -10.85 5.41
CA LEU A 28 20.26 -10.70 4.16
C LEU A 28 20.66 -11.70 3.07
N THR A 29 21.94 -12.14 3.04
CA THR A 29 22.42 -13.17 2.11
C THR A 29 22.15 -14.60 2.62
N GLY A 30 21.60 -14.74 3.84
CA GLY A 30 21.28 -16.01 4.44
C GLY A 30 22.48 -16.78 5.00
N GLU A 31 23.65 -16.16 5.12
CA GLU A 31 24.83 -16.75 5.76
C GLU A 31 24.70 -16.78 7.29
N LEU A 32 23.91 -15.87 7.85
CA LEU A 32 23.39 -15.91 9.19
C LEU A 32 21.88 -16.16 9.11
N GLN A 33 21.44 -17.32 9.55
CA GLN A 33 20.04 -17.74 9.47
C GLN A 33 19.22 -17.19 10.65
N PRO A 34 17.90 -17.04 10.50
CA PRO A 34 17.00 -16.78 11.62
C PRO A 34 17.24 -17.75 12.77
N GLY A 35 17.34 -17.23 13.99
CA GLY A 35 17.64 -18.01 15.18
C GLY A 35 19.13 -18.21 15.47
N ASP A 36 20.02 -17.91 14.54
CA ASP A 36 21.46 -18.01 14.76
C ASP A 36 21.94 -17.08 15.86
N LYS A 37 22.82 -17.59 16.72
CA LYS A 37 23.47 -16.79 17.74
C LYS A 37 24.67 -16.06 17.15
N LEU A 38 24.71 -14.74 17.29
CA LEU A 38 25.90 -13.97 16.97
C LEU A 38 27.04 -14.33 17.94
N GLN A 39 28.27 -14.29 17.43
CA GLN A 39 29.47 -14.41 18.26
C GLN A 39 29.48 -13.33 19.33
N SER A 40 30.23 -13.60 20.41
CA SER A 40 30.38 -12.64 21.50
C SER A 40 30.94 -11.30 21.01
N GLY A 41 30.60 -10.23 21.69
CA GLY A 41 31.14 -8.90 21.35
C GLY A 41 32.66 -8.83 21.36
N GLN A 42 33.35 -9.75 22.09
CA GLN A 42 34.80 -9.85 22.10
C GLN A 42 35.34 -10.55 20.84
N GLU A 43 34.71 -11.63 20.41
CA GLU A 43 35.08 -12.35 19.19
C GLU A 43 34.83 -11.48 17.94
N LEU A 44 33.69 -10.78 17.90
CA LEU A 44 33.39 -9.82 16.82
C LEU A 44 34.38 -8.65 16.80
N ALA A 45 34.76 -8.13 17.97
CA ALA A 45 35.75 -7.06 18.08
C ALA A 45 37.12 -7.52 17.54
N GLY A 46 37.52 -8.76 17.85
CA GLY A 46 38.73 -9.37 17.31
C GLY A 46 38.69 -9.57 15.79
N PHE A 47 37.56 -10.05 15.26
CA PHE A 47 37.38 -10.28 13.83
C PHE A 47 37.40 -8.98 13.02
N PHE A 48 36.71 -7.95 13.45
CA PHE A 48 36.64 -6.65 12.78
C PHE A 48 37.85 -5.75 13.06
N GLY A 49 38.69 -6.10 14.03
CA GLY A 49 39.86 -5.28 14.44
C GLY A 49 39.42 -3.93 15.06
N VAL A 50 38.32 -3.90 15.81
CA VAL A 50 37.74 -2.70 16.42
C VAL A 50 37.58 -2.84 17.94
N ALA A 51 37.34 -1.73 18.62
CA ALA A 51 37.01 -1.76 20.06
C ALA A 51 35.67 -2.47 20.31
N ARG A 52 35.54 -3.17 21.44
CA ARG A 52 34.28 -3.83 21.85
C ARG A 52 33.08 -2.86 21.89
N GLN A 53 33.32 -1.61 22.28
CA GLN A 53 32.27 -0.57 22.29
C GLN A 53 31.74 -0.28 20.88
N THR A 54 32.60 -0.32 19.86
CA THR A 54 32.22 -0.15 18.45
C THR A 54 31.27 -1.27 17.99
N VAL A 55 31.59 -2.51 18.35
CA VAL A 55 30.69 -3.67 18.11
C VAL A 55 29.38 -3.51 18.84
N GLN A 56 29.42 -3.08 20.11
CA GLN A 56 28.19 -2.89 20.90
C GLN A 56 27.27 -1.82 20.27
N THR A 57 27.84 -0.73 19.76
CA THR A 57 27.08 0.30 19.03
C THR A 57 26.47 -0.28 17.75
N ALA A 58 27.23 -1.06 16.97
CA ALA A 58 26.73 -1.74 15.78
C ALA A 58 25.57 -2.70 16.08
N ILE A 59 25.71 -3.50 17.15
CA ILE A 59 24.64 -4.43 17.61
C ILE A 59 23.41 -3.66 18.06
N ASN A 60 23.55 -2.52 18.73
CA ASN A 60 22.41 -1.69 19.13
C ASN A 60 21.69 -1.11 17.90
N THR A 61 22.45 -0.67 16.88
CA THR A 61 21.89 -0.26 15.58
C THR A 61 21.06 -1.40 14.95
N LEU A 62 21.66 -2.60 14.83
CA LEU A 62 20.99 -3.78 14.25
C LEU A 62 19.78 -4.22 15.08
N ARG A 63 19.80 -4.00 16.39
CA ARG A 63 18.64 -4.26 17.26
C ARG A 63 17.53 -3.25 17.01
N GLY A 64 17.87 -1.97 16.92
CA GLY A 64 16.92 -0.92 16.54
C GLY A 64 16.33 -1.12 15.14
N GLU A 65 17.11 -1.68 14.22
CA GLU A 65 16.66 -2.03 12.84
C GLU A 65 15.91 -3.38 12.76
N GLY A 66 15.76 -4.10 13.89
CA GLY A 66 15.02 -5.35 13.95
C GLY A 66 15.74 -6.59 13.40
N PHE A 67 17.03 -6.52 13.03
CA PHE A 67 17.78 -7.68 12.55
C PHE A 67 18.17 -8.67 13.64
N VAL A 68 18.38 -8.19 14.85
CA VAL A 68 18.81 -9.03 15.96
C VAL A 68 18.03 -8.75 17.25
N ARG A 69 17.98 -9.75 18.13
CA ARG A 69 17.40 -9.65 19.49
C ARG A 69 18.39 -10.09 20.54
N GLY A 70 18.39 -9.44 21.69
CA GLY A 70 19.18 -9.85 22.85
C GLY A 70 18.36 -10.71 23.79
N HIS A 71 18.95 -11.81 24.30
CA HIS A 71 18.40 -12.55 25.43
C HIS A 71 19.33 -12.39 26.63
N ALA A 72 18.80 -11.92 27.73
CA ALA A 72 19.59 -11.71 28.98
C ALA A 72 20.33 -13.00 29.37
N GLY A 73 21.63 -12.90 29.52
CA GLY A 73 22.50 -14.05 29.88
C GLY A 73 22.81 -15.03 28.72
N SER A 74 22.08 -15.00 27.61
CA SER A 74 22.23 -15.99 26.54
C SER A 74 22.94 -15.44 25.30
N GLY A 75 22.91 -14.11 25.06
CA GLY A 75 23.59 -13.48 23.94
C GLY A 75 22.66 -12.74 22.98
N VAL A 76 23.15 -12.49 21.75
CA VAL A 76 22.43 -11.82 20.67
C VAL A 76 22.13 -12.84 19.58
N PHE A 77 20.92 -12.85 19.08
CA PHE A 77 20.42 -13.80 18.07
C PHE A 77 19.84 -13.07 16.87
N VAL A 78 19.96 -13.64 15.69
CA VAL A 78 19.27 -13.19 14.48
C VAL A 78 17.76 -13.40 14.69
N ARG A 79 16.96 -12.43 14.32
CA ARG A 79 15.50 -12.56 14.43
C ARG A 79 14.94 -13.52 13.37
N ASP A 80 13.90 -14.25 13.74
CA ASP A 80 13.21 -15.18 12.86
C ASP A 80 12.44 -14.48 11.71
N GLN A 81 12.21 -13.18 11.87
CA GLN A 81 11.64 -12.30 10.86
C GLN A 81 12.36 -10.95 10.97
N VAL A 82 12.60 -10.30 9.83
CA VAL A 82 13.01 -8.90 9.80
C VAL A 82 11.76 -8.09 10.13
N HIS A 83 11.47 -7.93 11.42
CA HIS A 83 10.48 -6.95 11.82
C HIS A 83 11.10 -5.57 11.66
N LEU A 84 10.42 -4.69 10.93
CA LEU A 84 10.65 -3.26 11.06
C LEU A 84 10.57 -2.92 12.55
N PRO A 85 11.44 -2.03 13.06
CA PRO A 85 11.47 -1.74 14.48
C PRO A 85 10.06 -1.46 14.98
N ALA A 86 9.64 -2.19 16.00
CA ALA A 86 8.52 -1.74 16.80
C ALA A 86 8.87 -0.33 17.26
N ALA A 87 7.95 0.59 17.02
CA ALA A 87 8.10 1.98 17.42
C ALA A 87 8.53 2.07 18.89
N ALA A 88 9.27 3.13 19.19
CA ALA A 88 9.86 3.46 20.47
C ALA A 88 8.93 3.19 21.67
N ASP A 89 9.59 2.87 22.80
CA ASP A 89 9.07 2.79 24.16
C ASP A 89 7.54 2.98 24.33
N GLU A 90 6.82 1.84 24.43
CA GLU A 90 5.35 1.78 24.57
C GLU A 90 4.81 2.61 25.75
N GLU A 91 5.66 2.99 26.72
CA GLU A 91 5.23 3.77 27.89
C GLU A 91 5.00 5.26 27.59
N ASN A 92 5.56 5.81 26.49
CA ASN A 92 5.49 7.26 26.22
C ASN A 92 4.65 7.67 25.00
N GLU A 93 4.34 6.75 24.06
CA GLU A 93 3.59 7.08 22.85
C GLU A 93 2.62 5.94 22.44
N PRO A 94 1.43 5.85 23.05
CA PRO A 94 0.49 4.75 22.81
C PRO A 94 0.05 4.56 21.35
N LEU A 95 0.19 5.60 20.51
CA LEU A 95 -0.19 5.59 19.10
C LEU A 95 0.98 5.55 18.12
N ALA A 96 2.21 5.35 18.61
CA ALA A 96 3.39 5.31 17.75
C ALA A 96 3.30 4.18 16.69
N GLY A 97 2.80 3.00 17.06
CA GLY A 97 2.54 1.89 16.14
C GLY A 97 1.48 2.21 15.09
N VAL A 98 0.45 2.95 15.48
CA VAL A 98 -0.58 3.44 14.53
C VAL A 98 0.03 4.42 13.54
N ALA A 99 0.84 5.38 14.01
CA ALA A 99 1.51 6.34 13.15
C ALA A 99 2.44 5.63 12.14
N ALA A 100 3.22 4.64 12.60
CA ALA A 100 4.07 3.84 11.73
C ALA A 100 3.27 3.11 10.64
N TYR A 101 2.16 2.47 10.99
CA TYR A 101 1.26 1.82 10.04
C TYR A 101 0.70 2.81 9.01
N LEU A 102 0.25 4.00 9.45
CA LEU A 102 -0.30 5.00 8.53
C LEU A 102 0.76 5.53 7.56
N PHE A 103 2.02 5.70 7.99
CA PHE A 103 3.12 6.02 7.08
C PHE A 103 3.41 4.86 6.12
N GLU A 104 3.39 3.62 6.60
CA GLU A 104 3.60 2.44 5.76
C GLU A 104 2.54 2.34 4.66
N VAL A 105 1.25 2.43 5.00
CA VAL A 105 0.14 2.44 4.02
C VAL A 105 0.26 3.63 3.06
N GLY A 106 0.76 4.77 3.53
CA GLY A 106 1.05 5.93 2.67
C GLY A 106 2.03 5.63 1.54
N SER A 107 2.88 4.60 1.65
CA SER A 107 3.81 4.19 0.59
C SER A 107 3.11 3.62 -0.66
N LEU A 108 1.88 3.14 -0.54
CA LEU A 108 1.07 2.68 -1.68
C LEU A 108 0.83 3.78 -2.72
N LYS A 109 0.95 5.06 -2.36
CA LYS A 109 0.91 6.19 -3.29
C LYS A 109 2.05 6.17 -4.32
N HIS A 110 3.12 5.45 -4.03
CA HIS A 110 4.33 5.37 -4.86
C HIS A 110 4.53 3.97 -5.44
N LEU A 111 3.67 3.01 -5.09
CA LEU A 111 3.70 1.65 -5.62
C LEU A 111 2.82 1.60 -6.87
N PRO A 112 3.40 1.42 -8.08
CA PRO A 112 2.62 1.34 -9.31
C PRO A 112 1.91 -0.02 -9.41
N ARG A 113 0.73 -0.05 -10.02
CA ARG A 113 0.07 -1.29 -10.43
C ARG A 113 0.89 -1.96 -11.53
N ALA A 114 1.62 -3.02 -11.15
CA ALA A 114 2.67 -3.65 -11.97
C ALA A 114 2.12 -4.29 -13.26
N GLY A 115 0.86 -4.69 -13.27
CA GLY A 115 0.20 -5.23 -14.46
C GLY A 115 0.27 -4.30 -15.66
N TRP A 116 0.05 -3.00 -15.47
CA TRP A 116 0.02 -2.00 -16.53
C TRP A 116 1.40 -1.69 -17.13
N LEU A 117 2.48 -1.89 -16.39
CA LEU A 117 3.85 -1.72 -16.90
C LEU A 117 4.15 -2.64 -18.08
N ARG A 118 3.48 -3.80 -18.17
CA ARG A 118 3.65 -4.75 -19.28
C ARG A 118 3.10 -4.24 -20.61
N LEU A 119 2.19 -3.28 -20.55
CA LEU A 119 1.67 -2.58 -21.73
C LEU A 119 2.54 -1.39 -22.16
N GLY A 120 3.63 -1.13 -21.44
CA GLY A 120 4.50 0.01 -21.70
C GLY A 120 3.96 1.34 -21.16
N ILE A 121 2.95 1.30 -20.28
CA ILE A 121 2.43 2.49 -19.59
C ILE A 121 3.50 2.92 -18.59
N ARG A 122 4.09 4.10 -18.81
CA ARG A 122 5.24 4.57 -18.03
C ARG A 122 4.87 5.05 -16.63
N VAL A 123 3.70 5.60 -16.48
CA VAL A 123 3.16 6.12 -15.23
C VAL A 123 1.76 5.53 -15.07
N PRO A 124 1.66 4.27 -14.64
CA PRO A 124 0.36 3.67 -14.36
C PRO A 124 -0.20 4.22 -13.05
N GLU A 125 -1.48 3.95 -12.79
CA GLU A 125 -2.07 4.21 -11.49
C GLU A 125 -1.24 3.57 -10.36
N SER A 126 -1.27 4.17 -9.19
CA SER A 126 -0.71 3.60 -7.97
C SER A 126 -1.71 2.63 -7.32
N VAL A 127 -1.22 1.74 -6.45
CA VAL A 127 -2.08 0.87 -5.64
C VAL A 127 -3.04 1.69 -4.76
N ALA A 128 -2.62 2.86 -4.27
CA ALA A 128 -3.50 3.75 -3.51
C ALA A 128 -4.63 4.34 -4.35
N GLU A 129 -4.38 4.75 -5.59
CA GLU A 129 -5.40 5.26 -6.52
C GLU A 129 -6.39 4.16 -6.88
N HIS A 130 -5.89 2.95 -7.19
CA HIS A 130 -6.70 1.76 -7.37
C HIS A 130 -7.60 1.49 -6.15
N SER A 131 -7.03 1.36 -4.95
CA SER A 131 -7.79 1.03 -3.74
C SER A 131 -8.86 2.08 -3.42
N PHE A 132 -8.60 3.36 -3.70
CA PHE A 132 -9.61 4.42 -3.56
C PHE A 132 -10.82 4.16 -4.47
N ARG A 133 -10.61 3.88 -5.77
CA ARG A 133 -11.72 3.65 -6.72
C ARG A 133 -12.40 2.30 -6.47
N VAL A 134 -11.65 1.27 -6.01
CA VAL A 134 -12.24 0.01 -5.52
C VAL A 134 -13.21 0.29 -4.36
N GLY A 135 -12.81 1.16 -3.41
CA GLY A 135 -13.68 1.55 -2.29
C GLY A 135 -15.01 2.16 -2.75
N ILE A 136 -14.96 3.11 -3.69
CA ILE A 136 -16.18 3.74 -4.27
C ILE A 136 -17.01 2.71 -5.05
N THR A 137 -16.38 1.88 -5.87
CA THR A 137 -17.07 0.82 -6.64
C THR A 137 -17.75 -0.17 -5.71
N GLY A 138 -17.09 -0.56 -4.62
CA GLY A 138 -17.63 -1.43 -3.59
C GLY A 138 -18.85 -0.85 -2.88
N MET A 139 -18.85 0.46 -2.57
CA MET A 139 -20.03 1.15 -2.02
C MET A 139 -21.25 1.05 -2.94
N VAL A 140 -21.03 1.29 -4.24
CA VAL A 140 -22.11 1.21 -5.24
C VAL A 140 -22.65 -0.22 -5.35
N LEU A 141 -21.75 -1.21 -5.52
CA LEU A 141 -22.15 -2.61 -5.63
C LEU A 141 -22.86 -3.12 -4.37
N ALA A 142 -22.33 -2.80 -3.18
CA ALA A 142 -22.94 -3.20 -1.91
C ALA A 142 -24.38 -2.67 -1.77
N SER A 143 -24.61 -1.42 -2.18
CA SER A 143 -25.95 -0.84 -2.16
C SER A 143 -26.94 -1.53 -3.10
N ILE A 144 -26.46 -2.11 -4.21
CA ILE A 144 -27.28 -2.84 -5.20
C ILE A 144 -27.53 -4.29 -4.74
N GLU A 145 -26.49 -4.96 -4.23
CA GLU A 145 -26.55 -6.36 -3.79
C GLU A 145 -27.15 -6.53 -2.37
N GLY A 146 -27.37 -5.44 -1.63
CA GLY A 146 -27.90 -5.48 -0.25
C GLY A 146 -26.87 -5.91 0.79
N ALA A 147 -25.58 -5.75 0.51
CA ALA A 147 -24.46 -5.95 1.44
C ALA A 147 -24.27 -4.72 2.35
N ASP A 148 -23.56 -4.90 3.47
CA ASP A 148 -23.15 -3.77 4.32
C ASP A 148 -22.14 -2.86 3.58
N VAL A 149 -22.59 -1.64 3.29
CA VAL A 149 -21.80 -0.64 2.52
C VAL A 149 -20.53 -0.25 3.25
N GLY A 150 -20.59 -0.04 4.56
CA GLY A 150 -19.45 0.37 5.37
C GLY A 150 -18.39 -0.73 5.45
N ARG A 151 -18.83 -1.96 5.72
CA ARG A 151 -17.95 -3.13 5.79
C ARG A 151 -17.32 -3.43 4.44
N THR A 152 -18.11 -3.43 3.36
CA THR A 152 -17.61 -3.64 2.00
C THR A 152 -16.55 -2.59 1.64
N SER A 153 -16.80 -1.32 1.95
CA SER A 153 -15.84 -0.25 1.68
C SER A 153 -14.53 -0.45 2.44
N ALA A 154 -14.60 -0.88 3.71
CA ALA A 154 -13.41 -1.17 4.50
C ALA A 154 -12.59 -2.33 3.92
N LEU A 155 -13.25 -3.41 3.48
CA LEU A 155 -12.62 -4.52 2.76
C LEU A 155 -11.91 -4.02 1.49
N CYS A 156 -12.60 -3.22 0.68
CA CYS A 156 -12.08 -2.65 -0.56
C CYS A 156 -10.85 -1.76 -0.34
N LEU A 157 -10.87 -0.92 0.69
CA LEU A 157 -9.77 0.01 0.97
C LEU A 157 -8.51 -0.68 1.51
N LEU A 158 -8.68 -1.82 2.19
CA LEU A 158 -7.59 -2.50 2.90
C LEU A 158 -7.00 -3.68 2.13
N HIS A 159 -7.70 -4.23 1.11
CA HIS A 159 -7.34 -5.50 0.48
C HIS A 159 -5.89 -5.57 -0.02
N ASP A 160 -5.37 -4.48 -0.57
CA ASP A 160 -4.00 -4.37 -1.08
C ASP A 160 -3.03 -3.71 -0.08
N SER A 161 -3.44 -3.45 1.17
CA SER A 161 -2.52 -2.89 2.18
C SER A 161 -1.29 -3.78 2.46
N PRO A 162 -1.34 -5.12 2.37
CA PRO A 162 -0.17 -5.98 2.49
C PRO A 162 0.88 -5.74 1.39
N GLU A 163 0.50 -5.18 0.25
CA GLU A 163 1.42 -4.91 -0.87
C GLU A 163 2.51 -3.88 -0.56
N THR A 164 2.36 -3.10 0.51
CA THR A 164 3.46 -2.26 1.01
C THR A 164 4.73 -3.06 1.28
N ARG A 165 4.61 -4.34 1.66
CA ARG A 165 5.73 -5.24 2.00
C ARG A 165 6.04 -6.27 0.91
N ILE A 166 5.04 -6.71 0.17
CA ILE A 166 5.19 -7.77 -0.83
C ILE A 166 5.13 -7.27 -2.27
N SER A 167 4.84 -5.98 -2.50
CA SER A 167 4.61 -5.35 -3.80
C SER A 167 3.34 -5.84 -4.52
N ASP A 168 2.90 -5.12 -5.56
CA ASP A 168 1.87 -5.60 -6.49
C ASP A 168 2.48 -6.69 -7.39
N ILE A 169 2.20 -7.95 -7.07
CA ILE A 169 2.74 -9.10 -7.78
C ILE A 169 1.79 -9.55 -8.87
N THR A 170 2.20 -9.38 -10.12
CA THR A 170 1.41 -9.81 -11.28
C THR A 170 1.20 -11.32 -11.30
N ALA A 171 0.12 -11.80 -11.97
CA ALA A 171 -0.18 -13.21 -12.13
C ALA A 171 1.01 -14.03 -12.70
N ILE A 172 1.77 -13.44 -13.65
CA ILE A 172 2.97 -14.09 -14.20
C ILE A 172 4.06 -14.19 -13.13
N SER A 173 4.28 -13.13 -12.34
CA SER A 173 5.32 -13.14 -11.30
C SER A 173 5.01 -14.15 -10.20
N ARG A 174 3.73 -14.35 -9.86
CA ARG A 174 3.29 -15.35 -8.87
C ARG A 174 3.67 -16.79 -9.22
N ALA A 175 3.95 -17.08 -10.50
CA ALA A 175 4.46 -18.40 -10.91
C ALA A 175 5.92 -18.64 -10.50
N TYR A 176 6.65 -17.61 -10.08
CA TYR A 176 8.09 -17.66 -9.80
C TYR A 176 8.48 -17.11 -8.42
N VAL A 177 7.55 -16.47 -7.71
CA VAL A 177 7.81 -15.81 -6.42
C VAL A 177 6.82 -16.30 -5.38
N ASP A 178 7.34 -16.91 -4.32
CA ASP A 178 6.56 -17.24 -3.13
C ASP A 178 6.53 -16.03 -2.18
N THR A 179 5.34 -15.63 -1.78
CA THR A 179 5.14 -14.58 -0.76
C THR A 179 4.49 -15.15 0.48
N LYS A 180 4.64 -14.45 1.59
CA LYS A 180 3.83 -14.73 2.77
C LYS A 180 2.35 -14.43 2.47
N PRO A 181 1.42 -15.19 3.09
CA PRO A 181 0.00 -14.89 2.98
C PRO A 181 -0.31 -13.45 3.45
N PRO A 182 -1.27 -12.75 2.81
CA PRO A 182 -1.67 -11.40 3.20
C PRO A 182 -2.02 -11.25 4.69
N GLU A 183 -2.63 -12.27 5.29
CA GLU A 183 -2.97 -12.29 6.71
C GLU A 183 -1.73 -12.28 7.62
N THR A 184 -0.66 -12.97 7.20
CA THR A 184 0.63 -12.93 7.91
C THR A 184 1.25 -11.55 7.81
N VAL A 185 1.22 -10.94 6.63
CA VAL A 185 1.73 -9.58 6.42
C VAL A 185 0.94 -8.58 7.25
N ALA A 186 -0.40 -8.67 7.25
CA ALA A 186 -1.27 -7.81 8.05
C ALA A 186 -1.02 -7.95 9.57
N ALA A 187 -0.75 -9.17 10.04
CA ALA A 187 -0.37 -9.39 11.43
C ALA A 187 0.94 -8.68 11.78
N ASP A 188 1.95 -8.77 10.91
CA ASP A 188 3.23 -8.09 11.09
C ASP A 188 3.11 -6.55 10.98
N GLN A 189 2.26 -6.04 10.07
CA GLN A 189 2.01 -4.60 9.91
C GLN A 189 1.39 -3.99 11.16
N THR A 190 0.50 -4.73 11.81
CA THR A 190 -0.31 -4.24 12.94
C THR A 190 0.26 -4.63 14.31
N ALA A 191 1.42 -5.32 14.36
CA ALA A 191 1.99 -5.86 15.58
C ALA A 191 2.30 -4.83 16.69
N ALA A 192 2.54 -3.57 16.30
CA ALA A 192 2.82 -2.47 17.23
C ALA A 192 1.61 -1.56 17.49
N MET A 193 0.44 -1.91 16.95
CA MET A 193 -0.80 -1.15 17.18
C MET A 193 -1.49 -1.63 18.48
N PRO A 194 -2.33 -0.80 19.12
CA PRO A 194 -3.26 -1.27 20.14
C PRO A 194 -4.11 -2.44 19.63
N GLU A 195 -4.26 -3.50 20.44
CA GLU A 195 -4.86 -4.77 20.00
C GLU A 195 -6.28 -4.61 19.43
N GLU A 196 -7.10 -3.72 20.01
CA GLU A 196 -8.45 -3.48 19.52
C GLU A 196 -8.45 -2.93 18.08
N ALA A 197 -7.52 -2.02 17.78
CA ALA A 197 -7.35 -1.48 16.43
C ALA A 197 -6.74 -2.55 15.51
N ALA A 198 -5.63 -3.17 15.91
CA ALA A 198 -4.95 -4.21 15.13
C ALA A 198 -5.89 -5.33 14.70
N LYS A 199 -6.77 -5.77 15.62
CA LYS A 199 -7.75 -6.83 15.35
C LYS A 199 -8.71 -6.46 14.22
N VAL A 200 -9.20 -5.22 14.17
CA VAL A 200 -10.11 -4.78 13.11
C VAL A 200 -9.47 -4.93 11.72
N PHE A 201 -8.21 -4.50 11.58
CA PHE A 201 -7.50 -4.59 10.30
C PHE A 201 -7.22 -6.04 9.90
N ARG A 202 -6.77 -6.87 10.85
CA ARG A 202 -6.52 -8.30 10.59
C ARG A 202 -7.78 -9.06 10.21
N ASP A 203 -8.90 -8.81 10.91
CA ASP A 203 -10.17 -9.46 10.61
C ASP A 203 -10.70 -9.08 9.21
N LEU A 204 -10.55 -7.82 8.79
CA LEU A 204 -10.95 -7.38 7.46
C LEU A 204 -10.10 -8.03 6.35
N ILE A 205 -8.77 -8.09 6.52
CA ILE A 205 -7.92 -8.79 5.55
C ILE A 205 -8.28 -10.28 5.47
N ALA A 206 -8.45 -10.95 6.62
CA ALA A 206 -8.81 -12.36 6.65
C ALA A 206 -10.19 -12.62 6.00
N GLU A 207 -11.17 -11.74 6.20
CA GLU A 207 -12.48 -11.84 5.56
C GLU A 207 -12.39 -11.65 4.04
N TYR A 208 -11.62 -10.65 3.59
CA TYR A 208 -11.41 -10.42 2.16
C TYR A 208 -10.76 -11.65 1.51
N GLU A 209 -9.70 -12.19 2.11
CA GLU A 209 -9.00 -13.38 1.58
C GLU A 209 -9.92 -14.60 1.54
N ALA A 210 -10.67 -14.87 2.60
CA ALA A 210 -11.61 -15.99 2.65
C ALA A 210 -12.71 -15.87 1.57
N GLY A 211 -13.18 -14.66 1.24
CA GLY A 211 -14.15 -14.40 0.17
C GLY A 211 -15.49 -15.11 0.38
N ALA A 212 -15.85 -15.43 1.63
CA ALA A 212 -17.04 -16.23 1.96
C ALA A 212 -18.29 -15.38 2.16
N THR A 213 -18.16 -14.21 2.80
CA THR A 213 -19.29 -13.28 3.07
C THR A 213 -19.76 -12.60 1.79
N LEU A 214 -20.96 -12.04 1.82
CA LEU A 214 -21.48 -11.25 0.70
C LEU A 214 -20.61 -10.02 0.47
N GLU A 215 -20.22 -9.34 1.55
CA GLU A 215 -19.34 -8.17 1.54
C GLU A 215 -18.00 -8.48 0.87
N ALA A 216 -17.35 -9.59 1.22
CA ALA A 216 -16.09 -10.01 0.62
C ALA A 216 -16.24 -10.40 -0.87
N LYS A 217 -17.36 -11.01 -1.27
CA LYS A 217 -17.63 -11.30 -2.70
C LYS A 217 -17.82 -10.01 -3.49
N VAL A 218 -18.58 -9.06 -2.93
CA VAL A 218 -18.78 -7.73 -3.53
C VAL A 218 -17.48 -6.95 -3.60
N ALA A 219 -16.66 -7.00 -2.56
CA ALA A 219 -15.35 -6.34 -2.56
C ALA A 219 -14.39 -6.92 -3.61
N LYS A 220 -14.38 -8.25 -3.79
CA LYS A 220 -13.60 -8.89 -4.86
C LYS A 220 -14.11 -8.53 -6.27
N ASP A 221 -15.42 -8.37 -6.43
CA ASP A 221 -15.99 -7.90 -7.69
C ASP A 221 -15.64 -6.41 -7.94
N ALA A 222 -15.64 -5.59 -6.89
CA ALA A 222 -15.24 -4.19 -6.98
C ALA A 222 -13.79 -4.02 -7.43
N ASP A 223 -12.85 -4.84 -6.93
CA ASP A 223 -11.47 -4.89 -7.41
C ASP A 223 -11.39 -5.21 -8.91
N LYS A 224 -12.14 -6.22 -9.37
CA LYS A 224 -12.16 -6.59 -10.80
C LYS A 224 -12.81 -5.53 -11.67
N LEU A 225 -13.85 -4.89 -11.19
CA LEU A 225 -14.53 -3.81 -11.92
C LEU A 225 -13.68 -2.54 -11.98
N GLU A 226 -12.91 -2.26 -10.95
CA GLU A 226 -11.96 -1.15 -10.98
C GLU A 226 -10.87 -1.40 -12.02
N THR A 227 -10.29 -2.61 -12.03
CA THR A 227 -9.34 -3.03 -13.06
C THR A 227 -9.96 -2.94 -14.47
N LEU A 228 -11.24 -3.27 -14.63
CA LEU A 228 -11.96 -3.13 -15.91
C LEU A 228 -12.13 -1.67 -16.32
N LEU A 229 -12.52 -0.78 -15.38
CA LEU A 229 -12.63 0.65 -15.61
C LEU A 229 -11.30 1.24 -16.09
N GLN A 230 -10.22 0.92 -15.40
CA GLN A 230 -8.87 1.39 -15.77
C GLN A 230 -8.44 0.82 -17.12
N ALA A 231 -8.78 -0.43 -17.43
CA ALA A 231 -8.51 -1.04 -18.72
C ALA A 231 -9.23 -0.29 -19.86
N VAL A 232 -10.51 0.07 -19.67
CA VAL A 232 -11.29 0.84 -20.67
C VAL A 232 -10.70 2.25 -20.86
N GLU A 233 -10.29 2.91 -19.78
CA GLU A 233 -9.61 4.21 -19.84
C GLU A 233 -8.28 4.14 -20.59
N TYR A 234 -7.44 3.12 -20.33
CA TYR A 234 -6.19 2.93 -21.07
C TYR A 234 -6.41 2.51 -22.53
N GLN A 235 -7.46 1.74 -22.81
CA GLN A 235 -7.83 1.43 -24.20
C GLN A 235 -8.21 2.68 -24.97
N ALA A 236 -8.95 3.61 -24.36
CA ALA A 236 -9.28 4.90 -24.97
C ALA A 236 -8.03 5.77 -25.23
N GLN A 237 -6.93 5.52 -24.52
CA GLN A 237 -5.62 6.13 -24.75
C GLN A 237 -4.76 5.40 -25.79
N GLY A 238 -5.25 4.28 -26.37
CA GLY A 238 -4.59 3.53 -27.43
C GLY A 238 -3.79 2.30 -27.00
N TYR A 239 -3.89 1.86 -25.74
CA TYR A 239 -3.27 0.62 -25.28
C TYR A 239 -4.21 -0.58 -25.51
N ASP A 240 -3.67 -1.73 -25.92
CA ASP A 240 -4.46 -2.97 -26.01
C ASP A 240 -4.60 -3.60 -24.62
N THR A 241 -5.76 -3.39 -24.00
CA THR A 241 -6.10 -3.91 -22.66
C THR A 241 -7.07 -5.08 -22.72
N SER A 242 -7.37 -5.64 -23.89
CA SER A 242 -8.35 -6.72 -24.06
C SER A 242 -8.15 -7.89 -23.09
N PRO A 243 -6.91 -8.40 -22.83
CA PRO A 243 -6.72 -9.51 -21.90
C PRO A 243 -7.11 -9.18 -20.44
N TRP A 244 -6.93 -7.92 -20.02
CA TRP A 244 -7.36 -7.45 -18.69
C TRP A 244 -8.87 -7.35 -18.58
N GLN A 245 -9.53 -6.84 -19.63
CA GLN A 245 -10.98 -6.75 -19.70
C GLN A 245 -11.62 -8.15 -19.60
N ASP A 246 -11.17 -9.09 -20.44
CA ASP A 246 -11.68 -10.46 -20.45
C ASP A 246 -11.50 -11.15 -19.09
N THR A 247 -10.32 -11.01 -18.49
CA THR A 247 -10.02 -11.59 -17.17
C THR A 247 -10.90 -11.00 -16.08
N SER A 248 -11.06 -9.67 -16.06
CA SER A 248 -11.88 -8.96 -15.08
C SER A 248 -13.34 -9.41 -15.16
N VAL A 249 -13.92 -9.43 -16.34
CA VAL A 249 -15.33 -9.86 -16.55
C VAL A 249 -15.55 -11.30 -16.14
N THR A 250 -14.62 -12.20 -16.51
CA THR A 250 -14.73 -13.64 -16.19
C THR A 250 -14.65 -13.93 -14.69
N ALA A 251 -13.93 -13.08 -13.94
CA ALA A 251 -13.72 -13.28 -12.51
C ALA A 251 -14.91 -12.82 -11.62
N LEU A 252 -15.91 -12.13 -12.18
CA LEU A 252 -17.04 -11.57 -11.42
C LEU A 252 -17.95 -12.65 -10.86
N ARG A 253 -18.38 -12.47 -9.62
CA ARG A 253 -19.12 -13.44 -8.81
C ARG A 253 -20.59 -13.04 -8.63
N THR A 254 -20.91 -11.74 -8.56
CA THR A 254 -22.26 -11.22 -8.30
C THR A 254 -22.99 -10.87 -9.61
N GLU A 255 -24.32 -10.82 -9.56
CA GLU A 255 -25.10 -10.43 -10.75
C GLU A 255 -24.96 -8.92 -11.02
N ALA A 256 -24.99 -8.09 -9.99
CA ALA A 256 -24.78 -6.65 -10.16
C ALA A 256 -23.39 -6.35 -10.72
N GLY A 257 -22.34 -7.09 -10.29
CA GLY A 257 -21.00 -6.98 -10.87
C GLY A 257 -20.99 -7.25 -12.36
N ARG A 258 -21.62 -8.33 -12.83
CA ARG A 258 -21.73 -8.65 -14.26
C ARG A 258 -22.55 -7.63 -15.04
N GLN A 259 -23.62 -7.09 -14.44
CA GLN A 259 -24.42 -6.03 -15.07
C GLN A 259 -23.63 -4.74 -15.22
N LEU A 260 -22.90 -4.34 -14.18
CA LEU A 260 -22.06 -3.15 -14.20
C LEU A 260 -20.91 -3.30 -15.19
N ALA A 261 -20.28 -4.47 -15.30
CA ALA A 261 -19.23 -4.73 -16.28
C ALA A 261 -19.73 -4.52 -17.72
N ARG A 262 -20.94 -5.00 -18.07
CA ARG A 262 -21.54 -4.73 -19.38
C ARG A 262 -21.74 -3.25 -19.64
N ALA A 263 -22.18 -2.50 -18.63
CA ALA A 263 -22.37 -1.06 -18.74
C ALA A 263 -21.03 -0.33 -18.93
N ILE A 264 -19.99 -0.71 -18.18
CA ILE A 264 -18.63 -0.15 -18.29
C ILE A 264 -18.07 -0.37 -19.71
N MET A 265 -18.18 -1.58 -20.24
CA MET A 265 -17.66 -1.92 -21.57
C MET A 265 -18.39 -1.20 -22.70
N ALA A 266 -19.65 -0.81 -22.48
CA ALA A 266 -20.46 -0.07 -23.45
C ALA A 266 -20.30 1.46 -23.33
N ALA A 267 -19.68 1.95 -22.27
CA ALA A 267 -19.56 3.38 -21.98
C ALA A 267 -18.32 3.99 -22.64
N ASP A 268 -18.43 5.25 -23.06
CA ASP A 268 -17.28 6.09 -23.34
C ASP A 268 -16.79 6.70 -22.00
N PRO A 269 -15.52 6.45 -21.60
CA PRO A 269 -14.99 6.94 -20.32
C PRO A 269 -14.97 8.47 -20.22
N HIS A 270 -15.14 9.19 -21.34
CA HIS A 270 -15.16 10.66 -21.39
C HIS A 270 -16.58 11.26 -21.46
N SER A 271 -17.63 10.44 -21.60
CA SER A 271 -19.01 10.90 -21.81
C SER A 271 -19.54 11.77 -20.66
N TRP A 272 -19.13 11.51 -19.42
CA TRP A 272 -19.64 12.19 -18.21
C TRP A 272 -19.41 13.71 -18.20
N TRP A 273 -18.42 14.20 -18.94
CA TRP A 273 -18.11 15.62 -19.02
C TRP A 273 -18.35 16.24 -20.42
N ALA A 274 -18.73 15.42 -21.41
CA ALA A 274 -18.98 15.89 -22.77
C ALA A 274 -20.10 16.94 -22.81
N ASP A 275 -21.21 16.72 -22.10
CA ASP A 275 -22.32 17.67 -21.99
C ASP A 275 -21.93 18.95 -21.24
N PHE A 276 -21.02 18.85 -20.25
CA PHE A 276 -20.46 20.01 -19.58
C PHE A 276 -19.63 20.87 -20.56
N ALA A 277 -18.79 20.24 -21.39
CA ALA A 277 -18.03 20.94 -22.41
C ALA A 277 -18.95 21.64 -23.44
N ALA A 278 -20.03 21.00 -23.84
CA ALA A 278 -21.05 21.60 -24.73
C ALA A 278 -21.77 22.79 -24.10
N SER A 279 -22.13 22.70 -22.82
CA SER A 279 -22.83 23.78 -22.08
C SER A 279 -21.89 24.83 -21.47
N TYR A 280 -20.57 24.67 -21.61
CA TYR A 280 -19.59 25.60 -21.00
C TYR A 280 -19.77 27.06 -21.44
N HIS A 281 -20.11 27.28 -22.72
CA HIS A 281 -20.38 28.63 -23.24
C HIS A 281 -21.61 29.26 -22.60
N GLU A 282 -22.65 28.48 -22.33
CA GLU A 282 -23.87 28.96 -21.66
C GLU A 282 -23.61 29.30 -20.18
N ILE A 283 -22.83 28.46 -19.49
CA ILE A 283 -22.42 28.70 -18.10
C ILE A 283 -21.59 29.98 -17.99
N ARG A 284 -20.62 30.19 -18.89
CA ARG A 284 -19.84 31.46 -18.93
C ARG A 284 -20.71 32.67 -19.25
N ALA A 285 -21.66 32.53 -20.17
CA ALA A 285 -22.58 33.64 -20.50
C ALA A 285 -23.48 33.98 -19.31
N GLY A 286 -23.98 32.97 -18.56
CA GLY A 286 -24.77 33.15 -17.36
C GLY A 286 -23.96 33.80 -16.21
N ALA A 287 -22.71 33.43 -16.03
CA ALA A 287 -21.82 34.05 -15.05
C ALA A 287 -21.56 35.54 -15.38
N ARG A 288 -21.29 35.87 -16.66
CA ARG A 288 -21.12 37.26 -17.13
C ARG A 288 -22.37 38.11 -16.93
N LYS A 289 -23.57 37.54 -17.13
CA LYS A 289 -24.84 38.26 -16.87
C LYS A 289 -25.04 38.56 -15.38
N ARG A 290 -24.67 37.64 -14.46
CA ARG A 290 -24.74 37.86 -13.01
C ARG A 290 -23.78 38.97 -12.55
N THR A 291 -22.54 38.95 -13.01
CA THR A 291 -21.53 39.96 -12.69
C THR A 291 -21.96 41.35 -13.17
N ARG A 292 -22.56 41.44 -14.37
CA ARG A 292 -23.04 42.72 -14.92
C ARG A 292 -24.26 43.25 -14.20
N ARG A 293 -25.14 42.39 -13.63
CA ARG A 293 -26.26 42.83 -12.76
C ARG A 293 -25.79 43.30 -11.38
N GLN A 294 -24.72 42.75 -10.85
CA GLN A 294 -24.15 43.19 -9.57
C GLN A 294 -23.35 44.50 -9.69
N SER A 295 -22.80 44.80 -10.85
CA SER A 295 -22.04 46.05 -11.09
C SER A 295 -22.88 47.24 -11.49
N HIS A 296 -24.18 47.10 -11.76
CA HIS A 296 -25.14 48.16 -12.06
C HIS A 296 -26.42 47.91 -11.22
N PRO A 297 -26.44 48.31 -9.93
CA PRO A 297 -27.72 48.43 -9.22
C PRO A 297 -28.53 49.53 -9.89
N ASP A 298 -29.80 49.25 -10.25
CA ASP A 298 -30.75 50.21 -10.79
C ASP A 298 -30.79 51.44 -9.90
N VAL A 299 -30.34 52.56 -10.44
CA VAL A 299 -30.61 53.88 -9.83
C VAL A 299 -32.11 54.10 -10.01
N GLN A 300 -32.88 53.83 -8.95
CA GLN A 300 -34.28 54.27 -8.88
C GLN A 300 -34.29 55.80 -8.94
N GLN A 301 -34.71 56.32 -10.08
CA GLN A 301 -35.11 57.71 -10.17
C GLN A 301 -36.34 57.88 -9.28
N HIS A 302 -36.18 58.64 -8.19
CA HIS A 302 -37.32 59.22 -7.49
C HIS A 302 -37.92 60.28 -8.39
N PRO A 303 -39.23 60.26 -8.68
CA PRO A 303 -39.89 61.42 -9.25
C PRO A 303 -40.15 62.45 -8.12
N ASP A 304 -39.60 63.63 -8.32
CA ASP A 304 -39.91 64.78 -7.50
C ASP A 304 -41.41 65.15 -7.57
N ALA A 305 -41.97 65.49 -6.40
CA ALA A 305 -43.09 66.36 -6.24
C ALA A 305 -42.88 67.22 -5.02
#